data_b32dbbb381135419c10a71980d4161ab
#
_entry.id   b32dbbb381135419c10a71980d4161ab
#
_cell.length_a   1.000
_cell.length_b   1.000
_cell.length_c   1.000
_cell.angle_alpha   90.00
_cell.angle_beta   90.00
_cell.angle_gamma   90.00
#
_symmetry.space_group_name_H-M   'P 1'
#
loop_
_entity.id
_entity.type
_entity.pdbx_description
1 polymer ?
#
loop_
_entity_poly.entity_id
_entity_poly.type
_entity_poly.pdbx_seq_one_letter_code
_entity_poly.pdbx_strand_id
1 'polypeptide(L)'
;MKLFILFAATAAAFATAPAHAAPAIQSATKLTFGDANTLFVADWKGARIFALPVAAPAKAAGKPFNLKDVQAPIARALGVAPTALRFEDLAVQPGSELAFVALSVTGAKGKLTPAVVSVDAAGKVARVDLGKAASSAVITDAPPADLNFWRDVPEQTLTVTDMRYYQNKLYVAGLSNRSFASTLRVYDYPFSGKAQATTIEMYHPVHNQVETRAPIRSMTVMTIAGEPSLVAAYTCTPLVVIPLKDLKDGAHIAAKTVGELGWGSAPNGLVSFKQGGAEYALLVNSSRSADLLTADALGAGAAAPGLDKPIEVPLKPYSGVKGIMVPMSAAMRVDNLNPELLLALRRDDASGQMQLVSMLKGAYLRLSDFVNEYDFADYRYPDGDKFRDFHKASRALEGYPELAR
;
A
#
# COMPACT_ATOMS: atom_id res chain seq x y z
N MET A 1 34.53 70.03 22.60
CA MET A 1 33.49 69.90 21.57
C MET A 1 33.31 68.38 21.36
N LYS A 2 32.30 67.73 22.03
CA LYS A 2 32.06 66.28 21.94
C LYS A 2 30.91 66.05 20.97
N LEU A 3 31.21 65.32 19.90
CA LEU A 3 30.26 64.94 18.85
C LEU A 3 29.49 63.71 19.31
N PHE A 4 28.17 63.80 19.49
CA PHE A 4 27.26 62.69 19.71
C PHE A 4 26.73 62.18 18.35
N ILE A 5 27.06 60.94 18.01
CA ILE A 5 26.48 60.27 16.84
C ILE A 5 25.26 59.49 17.34
N LEU A 6 24.07 59.86 16.85
CA LEU A 6 22.81 59.15 17.07
C LEU A 6 22.69 58.04 16.03
N PHE A 7 22.67 56.79 16.49
CA PHE A 7 22.29 55.61 15.64
C PHE A 7 20.77 55.48 15.67
N ALA A 8 20.13 55.68 14.55
CA ALA A 8 18.72 55.34 14.35
C ALA A 8 18.60 53.87 13.97
N ALA A 9 18.03 53.05 14.87
CA ALA A 9 17.72 51.68 14.55
C ALA A 9 16.38 51.58 13.82
N THR A 10 16.42 51.27 12.54
CA THR A 10 15.24 50.97 11.73
C THR A 10 14.78 49.52 12.04
N ALA A 11 13.67 49.39 12.75
CA ALA A 11 12.99 48.12 12.96
C ALA A 11 12.25 47.73 11.65
N ALA A 12 12.77 46.73 10.95
CA ALA A 12 12.06 46.13 9.83
C ALA A 12 10.91 45.27 10.38
N ALA A 13 9.69 45.73 10.19
CA ALA A 13 8.49 44.93 10.47
C ALA A 13 8.37 43.84 9.39
N PHE A 14 8.64 42.60 9.76
CA PHE A 14 8.29 41.45 8.95
C PHE A 14 6.77 41.32 8.94
N ALA A 15 6.13 41.72 7.85
CA ALA A 15 4.72 41.41 7.61
C ALA A 15 4.58 39.90 7.45
N THR A 16 4.01 39.23 8.46
CA THR A 16 3.59 37.85 8.33
C THR A 16 2.43 37.80 7.34
N ALA A 17 2.68 37.26 6.15
CA ALA A 17 1.60 36.97 5.22
C ALA A 17 0.55 36.11 5.92
N PRO A 18 -0.76 36.37 5.72
CA PRO A 18 -1.80 35.54 6.33
C PRO A 18 -1.63 34.10 5.83
N ALA A 19 -1.49 33.17 6.78
CA ALA A 19 -1.49 31.76 6.48
C ALA A 19 -2.84 31.43 5.82
N HIS A 20 -2.84 31.20 4.50
CA HIS A 20 -4.03 30.69 3.82
C HIS A 20 -4.39 29.36 4.44
N ALA A 21 -5.58 29.27 5.01
CA ALA A 21 -6.10 28.00 5.54
C ALA A 21 -6.01 26.95 4.41
N ALA A 22 -5.45 25.79 4.72
CA ALA A 22 -5.38 24.71 3.75
C ALA A 22 -6.81 24.38 3.25
N PRO A 23 -7.00 24.13 1.95
CA PRO A 23 -8.33 23.78 1.43
C PRO A 23 -8.87 22.53 2.15
N ALA A 24 -10.19 22.45 2.29
CA ALA A 24 -10.82 21.30 2.94
C ALA A 24 -10.59 20.01 2.15
N ILE A 25 -10.28 18.91 2.83
CA ILE A 25 -10.16 17.58 2.23
C ILE A 25 -11.55 17.10 1.81
N GLN A 26 -11.73 16.79 0.53
CA GLN A 26 -13.00 16.40 -0.08
C GLN A 26 -13.17 14.88 -0.21
N SER A 27 -12.07 14.15 -0.21
CA SER A 27 -12.02 12.67 -0.17
C SER A 27 -10.77 12.20 0.57
N ALA A 28 -10.82 11.00 1.16
CA ALA A 28 -9.68 10.38 1.81
C ALA A 28 -9.64 8.91 1.35
N THR A 29 -8.85 8.62 0.32
CA THR A 29 -8.89 7.31 -0.35
C THR A 29 -7.60 6.53 -0.26
N LYS A 30 -6.48 7.20 0.03
CA LYS A 30 -5.19 6.56 0.28
C LYS A 30 -4.50 7.25 1.44
N LEU A 31 -3.83 6.42 2.24
CA LEU A 31 -3.04 6.83 3.39
C LEU A 31 -1.63 6.28 3.28
N THR A 32 -0.66 7.05 3.73
CA THR A 32 0.68 6.54 4.04
C THR A 32 1.34 7.42 5.10
N PHE A 33 2.18 6.83 5.94
CA PHE A 33 2.99 7.61 6.86
C PHE A 33 4.31 8.03 6.22
N GLY A 34 4.72 9.28 6.46
CA GLY A 34 6.05 9.76 6.15
C GLY A 34 7.03 9.34 7.25
N ASP A 35 6.95 10.06 8.33
CA ASP A 35 7.54 9.71 9.63
C ASP A 35 6.42 9.36 10.61
N ALA A 36 6.77 9.11 11.86
CA ALA A 36 5.80 8.77 12.91
C ALA A 36 4.76 9.86 13.19
N ASN A 37 4.99 11.10 12.75
CA ASN A 37 4.16 12.26 13.08
C ASN A 37 3.43 12.86 11.87
N THR A 38 3.68 12.35 10.66
CA THR A 38 3.10 12.89 9.42
C THR A 38 2.30 11.82 8.68
N LEU A 39 0.99 12.01 8.63
CA LEU A 39 0.08 11.19 7.83
C LEU A 39 -0.22 11.89 6.50
N PHE A 40 0.10 11.25 5.38
CA PHE A 40 -0.34 11.71 4.06
C PHE A 40 -1.71 11.15 3.73
N VAL A 41 -2.58 12.02 3.22
CA VAL A 41 -3.94 11.70 2.80
C VAL A 41 -4.15 12.13 1.36
N ALA A 42 -4.54 11.21 0.50
CA ALA A 42 -4.89 11.51 -0.89
C ALA A 42 -6.35 11.94 -1.01
N ASP A 43 -6.54 13.07 -1.66
CA ASP A 43 -7.83 13.65 -2.02
C ASP A 43 -7.95 13.74 -3.54
N TRP A 44 -8.58 12.72 -4.15
CA TRP A 44 -8.77 12.70 -5.60
C TRP A 44 -9.76 13.76 -6.07
N LYS A 45 -10.78 14.13 -5.25
CA LYS A 45 -11.76 15.15 -5.61
C LYS A 45 -11.15 16.54 -5.64
N GLY A 46 -10.25 16.83 -4.70
CA GLY A 46 -9.50 18.08 -4.66
C GLY A 46 -8.24 18.06 -5.52
N ALA A 47 -7.90 16.94 -6.15
CA ALA A 47 -6.63 16.71 -6.86
C ALA A 47 -5.43 17.16 -6.01
N ARG A 48 -5.34 16.63 -4.77
CA ARG A 48 -4.33 17.04 -3.78
C ARG A 48 -3.87 15.88 -2.91
N ILE A 49 -2.70 16.08 -2.34
CA ILE A 49 -2.20 15.26 -1.24
C ILE A 49 -1.96 16.19 -0.06
N PHE A 50 -2.50 15.81 1.08
CA PHE A 50 -2.37 16.56 2.31
C PHE A 50 -1.39 15.87 3.26
N ALA A 51 -0.59 16.67 3.96
CA ALA A 51 0.22 16.22 5.08
C ALA A 51 -0.46 16.67 6.38
N LEU A 52 -0.93 15.70 7.16
CA LEU A 52 -1.57 15.95 8.46
C LEU A 52 -0.59 15.63 9.58
N PRO A 53 -0.34 16.57 10.50
CA PRO A 53 0.38 16.24 11.71
C PRO A 53 -0.51 15.36 12.60
N VAL A 54 0.06 14.28 13.09
CA VAL A 54 -0.56 13.40 14.08
C VAL A 54 0.24 13.44 15.37
N ALA A 55 -0.39 13.08 16.47
CA ALA A 55 0.29 13.03 17.76
C ALA A 55 1.51 12.09 17.69
N ALA A 56 2.57 12.45 18.40
CA ALA A 56 3.72 11.57 18.55
C ALA A 56 3.28 10.20 19.06
N PRO A 57 3.91 9.10 18.57
CA PRO A 57 3.51 7.77 18.97
C PRO A 57 3.67 7.58 20.48
N ALA A 58 2.61 7.13 21.14
CA ALA A 58 2.74 6.57 22.46
C ALA A 58 3.57 5.27 22.36
N LYS A 59 4.19 4.86 23.48
CA LYS A 59 4.91 3.58 23.51
C LYS A 59 3.96 2.47 23.05
N ALA A 60 4.39 1.71 22.06
CA ALA A 60 3.65 0.57 21.53
C ALA A 60 3.29 -0.41 22.64
N ALA A 61 2.05 -0.87 22.63
CA ALA A 61 1.57 -1.81 23.65
C ALA A 61 2.08 -3.23 23.44
N GLY A 62 2.63 -3.53 22.25
CA GLY A 62 3.08 -4.87 21.85
C GLY A 62 1.95 -5.89 21.76
N LYS A 63 0.70 -5.43 21.65
CA LYS A 63 -0.47 -6.31 21.61
C LYS A 63 -0.92 -6.56 20.18
N PRO A 64 -1.15 -7.80 19.79
CA PRO A 64 -1.69 -8.09 18.47
C PRO A 64 -3.13 -7.60 18.36
N PHE A 65 -3.51 -7.17 17.15
CA PHE A 65 -4.91 -6.91 16.82
C PHE A 65 -5.66 -8.21 16.58
N ASN A 66 -6.84 -8.30 17.16
CA ASN A 66 -7.79 -9.39 16.90
C ASN A 66 -9.23 -8.86 16.97
N LEU A 67 -9.47 -7.79 16.21
CA LEU A 67 -10.77 -7.11 16.20
C LEU A 67 -11.65 -7.73 15.10
N LYS A 68 -12.59 -8.56 15.52
CA LYS A 68 -13.49 -9.31 14.62
C LYS A 68 -14.57 -8.42 13.98
N ASP A 69 -14.85 -7.27 14.57
CA ASP A 69 -15.72 -6.22 14.04
C ASP A 69 -15.12 -4.87 14.38
N VAL A 70 -14.64 -4.15 13.36
CA VAL A 70 -14.19 -2.76 13.51
C VAL A 70 -15.24 -1.79 12.96
N GLN A 71 -16.23 -2.27 12.23
CA GLN A 71 -17.25 -1.45 11.59
C GLN A 71 -18.16 -0.79 12.61
N ALA A 72 -18.67 -1.57 13.60
CA ALA A 72 -19.56 -1.06 14.63
C ALA A 72 -18.89 -0.01 15.55
N PRO A 73 -17.68 -0.21 16.10
CA PRO A 73 -17.03 0.81 16.90
C PRO A 73 -16.67 2.07 16.10
N ILE A 74 -16.26 1.95 14.85
CA ILE A 74 -15.98 3.11 13.98
C ILE A 74 -17.28 3.88 13.71
N ALA A 75 -18.36 3.19 13.35
CA ALA A 75 -19.66 3.83 13.11
C ALA A 75 -20.15 4.60 14.33
N ARG A 76 -20.02 4.02 15.53
CA ARG A 76 -20.35 4.67 16.79
C ARG A 76 -19.52 5.92 17.04
N ALA A 77 -18.20 5.85 16.82
CA ALA A 77 -17.30 7.00 17.00
C ALA A 77 -17.59 8.14 16.00
N LEU A 78 -18.10 7.81 14.81
CA LEU A 78 -18.48 8.77 13.78
C LEU A 78 -19.94 9.26 13.91
N GLY A 79 -20.78 8.59 14.72
CA GLY A 79 -22.20 8.93 14.88
C GLY A 79 -23.04 8.56 13.66
N VAL A 80 -22.72 7.46 12.97
CA VAL A 80 -23.39 7.01 11.74
C VAL A 80 -23.78 5.54 11.82
N ALA A 81 -24.64 5.09 10.89
CA ALA A 81 -24.94 3.66 10.77
C ALA A 81 -23.72 2.88 10.22
N PRO A 82 -23.48 1.64 10.65
CA PRO A 82 -22.40 0.81 10.11
C PRO A 82 -22.45 0.66 8.59
N THR A 83 -23.63 0.57 8.01
CA THR A 83 -23.86 0.47 6.56
C THR A 83 -23.50 1.74 5.78
N ALA A 84 -23.35 2.88 6.46
CA ALA A 84 -22.89 4.11 5.83
C ALA A 84 -21.37 4.15 5.59
N LEU A 85 -20.62 3.20 6.17
CA LEU A 85 -19.16 3.17 6.08
C LEU A 85 -18.69 2.41 4.84
N ARG A 86 -17.84 3.06 4.05
CA ARG A 86 -17.02 2.41 3.03
C ARG A 86 -15.55 2.55 3.43
N PHE A 87 -14.90 1.42 3.60
CA PHE A 87 -13.47 1.36 3.93
C PHE A 87 -12.64 1.60 2.69
N GLU A 88 -11.70 2.51 2.76
CA GLU A 88 -10.88 2.94 1.62
C GLU A 88 -9.44 2.47 1.74
N ASP A 89 -8.80 2.70 2.90
CA ASP A 89 -7.39 2.38 3.09
C ASP A 89 -7.01 2.18 4.55
N LEU A 90 -5.79 1.63 4.76
CA LEU A 90 -5.17 1.38 6.04
C LEU A 90 -3.72 1.86 6.00
N ALA A 91 -3.30 2.57 7.03
CA ALA A 91 -1.89 2.84 7.31
C ALA A 91 -1.62 2.67 8.81
N VAL A 92 -0.45 2.16 9.17
CA VAL A 92 -0.03 2.02 10.56
C VAL A 92 0.97 3.11 10.89
N GLN A 93 0.77 3.80 12.01
CA GLN A 93 1.72 4.81 12.49
C GLN A 93 3.01 4.13 12.95
N PRO A 94 4.16 4.47 12.37
CA PRO A 94 5.43 3.88 12.78
C PRO A 94 5.71 4.05 14.27
N GLY A 95 6.07 2.97 14.94
CA GLY A 95 6.49 2.96 16.34
C GLY A 95 5.36 3.03 17.38
N SER A 96 4.10 3.23 16.99
CA SER A 96 2.96 3.29 17.94
C SER A 96 2.04 2.10 17.90
N GLU A 97 2.10 1.29 16.85
CA GLU A 97 1.14 0.21 16.57
C GLU A 97 -0.32 0.71 16.47
N LEU A 98 -0.53 1.97 16.12
CA LEU A 98 -1.85 2.56 15.95
C LEU A 98 -2.26 2.49 14.48
N ALA A 99 -3.41 1.86 14.21
CA ALA A 99 -3.96 1.75 12.87
C ALA A 99 -4.74 3.01 12.50
N PHE A 100 -4.49 3.57 11.31
CA PHE A 100 -5.28 4.66 10.73
C PHE A 100 -6.09 4.11 9.56
N VAL A 101 -7.40 4.34 9.59
CA VAL A 101 -8.33 3.83 8.59
C VAL A 101 -9.00 5.00 7.89
N ALA A 102 -8.87 5.03 6.56
CA ALA A 102 -9.59 5.98 5.71
C ALA A 102 -10.96 5.44 5.33
N LEU A 103 -11.94 6.31 5.31
CA LEU A 103 -13.35 5.98 5.11
C LEU A 103 -14.02 7.01 4.21
N SER A 104 -14.96 6.55 3.39
CA SER A 104 -16.03 7.37 2.82
C SER A 104 -17.32 7.10 3.59
N VAL A 105 -17.91 8.14 4.14
CA VAL A 105 -19.15 8.05 4.92
C VAL A 105 -20.31 8.53 4.05
N THR A 106 -21.28 7.65 3.81
CA THR A 106 -22.49 7.96 3.05
C THR A 106 -23.47 8.75 3.93
N GLY A 107 -23.70 9.99 3.58
CA GLY A 107 -24.66 10.88 4.22
C GLY A 107 -26.01 10.92 3.48
N ALA A 108 -26.82 11.92 3.85
CA ALA A 108 -28.10 12.15 3.20
C ALA A 108 -27.95 12.33 1.68
N LYS A 109 -28.93 11.79 0.91
CA LYS A 109 -28.94 11.83 -0.56
C LYS A 109 -27.72 11.19 -1.24
N GLY A 110 -27.03 10.25 -0.55
CA GLY A 110 -25.86 9.55 -1.11
C GLY A 110 -24.57 10.38 -1.15
N LYS A 111 -24.53 11.56 -0.53
CA LYS A 111 -23.31 12.38 -0.46
C LYS A 111 -22.23 11.66 0.32
N LEU A 112 -21.05 11.45 -0.28
CA LEU A 112 -19.89 10.89 0.38
C LEU A 112 -19.04 11.99 1.04
N THR A 113 -18.74 11.82 2.32
CA THR A 113 -17.83 12.68 3.09
C THR A 113 -16.64 11.86 3.58
N PRO A 114 -15.41 12.44 3.56
CA PRO A 114 -14.23 11.74 4.05
C PRO A 114 -14.21 11.67 5.57
N ALA A 115 -13.68 10.57 6.08
CA ALA A 115 -13.29 10.45 7.48
C ALA A 115 -12.00 9.63 7.58
N VAL A 116 -11.18 9.97 8.57
CA VAL A 116 -10.06 9.14 9.00
C VAL A 116 -10.19 8.92 10.50
N VAL A 117 -9.99 7.70 10.92
CA VAL A 117 -9.99 7.33 12.34
C VAL A 117 -8.71 6.58 12.69
N SER A 118 -8.26 6.71 13.93
CA SER A 118 -7.26 5.81 14.50
C SER A 118 -7.93 4.74 15.34
N VAL A 119 -7.37 3.53 15.33
CA VAL A 119 -7.87 2.36 16.07
C VAL A 119 -6.69 1.69 16.75
N ASP A 120 -6.78 1.41 18.05
CA ASP A 120 -5.78 0.63 18.78
C ASP A 120 -6.15 -0.86 18.87
N ALA A 121 -5.23 -1.66 19.38
CA ALA A 121 -5.44 -3.12 19.53
C ALA A 121 -6.57 -3.49 20.51
N ALA A 122 -7.01 -2.56 21.38
CA ALA A 122 -8.17 -2.74 22.26
C ALA A 122 -9.51 -2.37 21.57
N GLY A 123 -9.46 -1.87 20.32
CA GLY A 123 -10.63 -1.42 19.59
C GLY A 123 -11.10 -0.01 19.95
N LYS A 124 -10.29 0.77 20.66
CA LYS A 124 -10.60 2.19 20.93
C LYS A 124 -10.40 2.98 19.65
N VAL A 125 -11.43 3.72 19.26
CA VAL A 125 -11.48 4.54 18.06
C VAL A 125 -11.40 6.02 18.42
N ALA A 126 -10.57 6.77 17.70
CA ALA A 126 -10.52 8.23 17.76
C ALA A 126 -10.61 8.84 16.36
N ARG A 127 -11.33 9.96 16.21
CA ARG A 127 -11.41 10.70 14.95
C ARG A 127 -10.14 11.49 14.72
N VAL A 128 -9.66 11.50 13.48
CA VAL A 128 -8.58 12.38 13.02
C VAL A 128 -9.21 13.68 12.50
N ASP A 129 -8.71 14.81 12.97
CA ASP A 129 -9.16 16.12 12.51
C ASP A 129 -8.53 16.46 11.16
N LEU A 130 -9.26 16.28 10.09
CA LEU A 130 -8.82 16.57 8.73
C LEU A 130 -8.61 18.06 8.45
N GLY A 131 -9.15 18.94 9.29
CA GLY A 131 -8.95 20.40 9.20
C GLY A 131 -7.55 20.85 9.63
N LYS A 132 -6.74 19.97 10.22
CA LYS A 132 -5.40 20.28 10.72
C LYS A 132 -4.28 19.99 9.71
N ALA A 133 -4.58 19.91 8.42
CA ALA A 133 -3.53 19.73 7.42
C ALA A 133 -2.51 20.89 7.49
N ALA A 134 -1.23 20.53 7.69
CA ALA A 134 -0.14 21.50 7.79
C ALA A 134 0.31 22.02 6.42
N SER A 135 0.23 21.15 5.41
CA SER A 135 0.58 21.49 4.02
C SER A 135 -0.13 20.57 3.04
N SER A 136 -0.12 20.95 1.77
CA SER A 136 -0.65 20.12 0.69
C SER A 136 0.11 20.33 -0.62
N ALA A 137 0.17 19.28 -1.44
CA ALA A 137 0.66 19.34 -2.80
C ALA A 137 -0.49 19.20 -3.80
N VAL A 138 -0.47 19.98 -4.87
CA VAL A 138 -1.45 19.92 -5.96
C VAL A 138 -1.03 18.87 -6.98
N ILE A 139 -1.99 18.08 -7.46
CA ILE A 139 -1.82 17.19 -8.61
C ILE A 139 -2.32 17.96 -9.83
N THR A 140 -1.39 18.52 -10.60
CA THR A 140 -1.70 19.43 -11.71
C THR A 140 -2.12 18.72 -13.00
N ASP A 141 -1.92 17.42 -13.06
CA ASP A 141 -2.17 16.56 -14.22
C ASP A 141 -3.24 15.49 -13.94
N ALA A 142 -4.19 15.78 -13.05
CA ALA A 142 -5.31 14.86 -12.77
C ALA A 142 -6.15 14.63 -14.04
N PRO A 143 -6.78 13.44 -14.20
CA PRO A 143 -7.73 13.19 -15.27
C PRO A 143 -8.85 14.23 -15.32
N PRO A 144 -9.40 14.55 -16.51
CA PRO A 144 -10.53 15.47 -16.64
C PRO A 144 -11.77 14.99 -15.84
N ALA A 145 -12.53 15.96 -15.32
CA ALA A 145 -13.68 15.67 -14.45
C ALA A 145 -14.87 15.06 -15.19
N ASP A 146 -14.96 15.26 -16.50
CA ASP A 146 -16.04 14.80 -17.38
C ASP A 146 -15.78 13.42 -17.99
N LEU A 147 -14.62 12.81 -17.71
CA LEU A 147 -14.31 11.47 -18.19
C LEU A 147 -14.69 10.41 -17.15
N ASN A 148 -15.41 9.39 -17.62
CA ASN A 148 -15.69 8.18 -16.87
C ASN A 148 -14.90 7.01 -17.43
N PHE A 149 -14.36 6.13 -16.57
CA PHE A 149 -13.66 4.94 -17.01
C PHE A 149 -14.57 3.68 -17.01
N TRP A 150 -15.62 3.71 -16.17
CA TRP A 150 -16.60 2.63 -16.07
C TRP A 150 -17.97 3.19 -15.73
N ARG A 151 -18.94 3.07 -16.66
CA ARG A 151 -20.30 3.61 -16.49
C ARG A 151 -20.25 5.08 -16.04
N ASP A 152 -20.73 5.34 -14.83
CA ASP A 152 -20.80 6.64 -14.16
C ASP A 152 -19.64 6.91 -13.17
N VAL A 153 -18.61 6.04 -13.16
CA VAL A 153 -17.45 6.23 -12.26
C VAL A 153 -16.44 7.16 -12.91
N PRO A 154 -16.18 8.34 -12.32
CA PRO A 154 -15.24 9.28 -12.89
C PRO A 154 -13.81 8.73 -12.91
N GLU A 155 -13.09 8.96 -14.01
CA GLU A 155 -11.66 8.61 -14.14
C GLU A 155 -10.80 9.28 -13.07
N GLN A 156 -11.22 10.44 -12.58
CA GLN A 156 -10.58 11.15 -11.46
C GLN A 156 -10.46 10.32 -10.19
N THR A 157 -11.34 9.34 -9.96
CA THR A 157 -11.22 8.42 -8.81
C THR A 157 -9.90 7.63 -8.83
N LEU A 158 -9.25 7.54 -9.99
CA LEU A 158 -7.97 6.88 -10.21
C LEU A 158 -6.78 7.86 -10.23
N THR A 159 -6.99 9.15 -9.89
CA THR A 159 -5.90 10.14 -9.78
C THR A 159 -4.80 9.69 -8.83
N VAL A 160 -5.19 9.05 -7.71
CA VAL A 160 -4.27 8.43 -6.76
C VAL A 160 -4.77 7.02 -6.45
N THR A 161 -4.00 6.03 -6.85
CA THR A 161 -4.32 4.61 -6.66
C THR A 161 -3.50 3.95 -5.57
N ASP A 162 -2.29 4.44 -5.31
CA ASP A 162 -1.46 4.07 -4.16
C ASP A 162 -0.42 5.17 -3.85
N MET A 163 0.10 5.15 -2.61
CA MET A 163 1.16 6.07 -2.16
C MET A 163 2.17 5.32 -1.30
N ARG A 164 3.47 5.68 -1.45
CA ARG A 164 4.54 5.21 -0.56
C ARG A 164 5.52 6.34 -0.26
N TYR A 165 5.96 6.39 0.97
CA TYR A 165 6.99 7.32 1.40
C TYR A 165 8.32 6.58 1.54
N TYR A 166 9.36 7.16 0.96
CA TYR A 166 10.72 6.62 1.03
C TYR A 166 11.75 7.73 0.88
N GLN A 167 12.70 7.82 1.81
CA GLN A 167 13.82 8.78 1.79
C GLN A 167 13.40 10.23 1.49
N ASN A 168 12.49 10.79 2.30
CA ASN A 168 11.97 12.15 2.15
C ASN A 168 11.26 12.43 0.80
N LYS A 169 10.82 11.39 0.14
CA LYS A 169 10.02 11.48 -1.10
C LYS A 169 8.72 10.70 -0.96
N LEU A 170 7.66 11.30 -1.48
CA LEU A 170 6.36 10.67 -1.58
C LEU A 170 6.13 10.24 -3.03
N TYR A 171 6.04 8.93 -3.23
CA TYR A 171 5.74 8.29 -4.51
C TYR A 171 4.23 8.11 -4.61
N VAL A 172 3.62 8.58 -5.68
CA VAL A 172 2.17 8.65 -5.87
C VAL A 172 1.81 8.08 -7.23
N ALA A 173 1.20 6.90 -7.21
CA ALA A 173 0.72 6.23 -8.41
C ALA A 173 -0.72 6.66 -8.75
N GLY A 174 -1.06 6.67 -10.03
CA GLY A 174 -2.41 6.93 -10.50
C GLY A 174 -2.49 7.24 -11.98
N LEU A 175 -3.64 7.72 -12.41
CA LEU A 175 -3.82 8.21 -13.78
C LEU A 175 -3.57 9.73 -13.88
N SER A 176 -3.17 10.14 -15.06
CA SER A 176 -3.03 11.55 -15.43
C SER A 176 -3.84 11.88 -16.69
N ASN A 177 -3.90 13.16 -17.04
CA ASN A 177 -4.51 13.66 -18.29
C ASN A 177 -3.59 13.53 -19.52
N ARG A 178 -2.48 12.81 -19.41
CA ARG A 178 -1.52 12.61 -20.49
C ARG A 178 -1.97 11.50 -21.44
N SER A 179 -1.41 11.47 -22.65
CA SER A 179 -1.66 10.39 -23.64
C SER A 179 -1.33 9.02 -23.06
N PHE A 180 -0.20 8.89 -22.36
CA PHE A 180 0.14 7.74 -21.53
C PHE A 180 -0.32 8.07 -20.10
N ALA A 181 -1.54 7.65 -19.76
CA ALA A 181 -2.19 8.10 -18.53
C ALA A 181 -1.65 7.44 -17.25
N SER A 182 -1.10 6.21 -17.33
CA SER A 182 -0.47 5.58 -16.19
C SER A 182 0.76 6.36 -15.75
N THR A 183 0.72 6.96 -14.56
CA THR A 183 1.71 7.95 -14.11
C THR A 183 2.13 7.68 -12.69
N LEU A 184 3.44 7.78 -12.44
CA LEU A 184 4.04 7.85 -11.11
C LEU A 184 4.58 9.27 -10.89
N ARG A 185 4.11 9.90 -9.82
CA ARG A 185 4.54 11.22 -9.39
C ARG A 185 5.42 11.10 -8.16
N VAL A 186 6.49 11.89 -8.09
CA VAL A 186 7.41 11.92 -6.95
C VAL A 186 7.45 13.35 -6.42
N TYR A 187 7.03 13.52 -5.18
CA TYR A 187 7.08 14.77 -4.44
C TYR A 187 8.21 14.73 -3.42
N ASP A 188 8.99 15.78 -3.33
CA ASP A 188 9.87 15.98 -2.17
C ASP A 188 9.02 16.35 -0.94
N TYR A 189 9.41 15.89 0.23
CA TYR A 189 8.77 16.29 1.48
C TYR A 189 9.82 16.81 2.47
N PRO A 190 9.59 18.01 3.06
CA PRO A 190 8.40 18.89 2.95
C PRO A 190 8.09 19.32 1.51
N PHE A 191 6.80 19.49 1.19
CA PHE A 191 6.37 19.83 -0.17
C PHE A 191 7.00 21.14 -0.65
N SER A 192 7.75 21.06 -1.75
CA SER A 192 8.47 22.19 -2.35
C SER A 192 8.33 22.20 -3.87
N GLY A 193 7.19 22.64 -4.38
CA GLY A 193 6.98 22.78 -5.82
C GLY A 193 6.21 21.64 -6.48
N LYS A 194 6.46 21.42 -7.76
CA LYS A 194 5.81 20.40 -8.58
C LYS A 194 6.36 19.02 -8.32
N ALA A 195 5.52 17.99 -8.50
CA ALA A 195 5.99 16.62 -8.61
C ALA A 195 6.87 16.43 -9.86
N GLN A 196 7.84 15.55 -9.76
CA GLN A 196 8.42 14.89 -10.93
C GLN A 196 7.41 13.83 -11.39
N ALA A 197 7.03 13.84 -12.66
CA ALA A 197 6.03 12.93 -13.19
C ALA A 197 6.59 12.09 -14.33
N THR A 198 6.57 10.78 -14.15
CA THR A 198 7.00 9.77 -15.11
C THR A 198 5.79 8.99 -15.58
N THR A 199 5.58 8.89 -16.89
CA THR A 199 4.55 8.02 -17.47
C THR A 199 5.12 6.61 -17.67
N ILE A 200 4.28 5.59 -17.53
CA ILE A 200 4.73 4.20 -17.54
C ILE A 200 3.77 3.37 -18.39
N GLU A 201 4.32 2.61 -19.31
CA GLU A 201 3.62 1.54 -20.02
C GLU A 201 4.19 0.18 -19.66
N MET A 202 3.43 -0.87 -19.80
CA MET A 202 3.89 -2.25 -19.61
C MET A 202 3.16 -3.20 -20.53
N TYR A 203 3.83 -4.29 -20.91
CA TYR A 203 3.18 -5.36 -21.65
C TYR A 203 2.32 -6.21 -20.71
N HIS A 204 1.06 -6.42 -21.07
CA HIS A 204 0.12 -7.24 -20.34
C HIS A 204 -0.09 -8.60 -21.04
N PRO A 205 0.54 -9.67 -20.55
CA PRO A 205 0.55 -10.95 -21.26
C PRO A 205 -0.83 -11.57 -21.49
N VAL A 206 -1.75 -11.42 -20.51
CA VAL A 206 -3.10 -11.97 -20.62
C VAL A 206 -3.93 -11.25 -21.70
N HIS A 207 -3.70 -9.95 -21.89
CA HIS A 207 -4.37 -9.15 -22.91
C HIS A 207 -3.62 -9.10 -24.24
N ASN A 208 -2.39 -9.62 -24.27
CA ASN A 208 -1.51 -9.58 -25.43
C ASN A 208 -1.33 -8.16 -26.02
N GLN A 209 -1.10 -7.20 -25.15
CA GLN A 209 -0.94 -5.81 -25.56
C GLN A 209 -0.09 -5.00 -24.58
N VAL A 210 0.46 -3.88 -25.08
CA VAL A 210 1.05 -2.85 -24.24
C VAL A 210 -0.06 -1.97 -23.70
N GLU A 211 -0.09 -1.77 -22.39
CA GLU A 211 -1.07 -0.94 -21.72
C GLU A 211 -0.45 0.35 -21.22
N THR A 212 -1.11 1.46 -21.53
CA THR A 212 -0.66 2.82 -21.24
C THR A 212 -1.58 3.56 -20.27
N ARG A 213 -2.77 2.98 -20.00
CA ARG A 213 -3.81 3.54 -19.13
C ARG A 213 -4.13 2.68 -17.91
N ALA A 214 -3.55 1.50 -17.79
CA ALA A 214 -3.70 0.69 -16.59
C ALA A 214 -2.90 1.34 -15.44
N PRO A 215 -3.53 1.74 -14.33
CA PRO A 215 -2.80 2.33 -13.21
C PRO A 215 -2.10 1.24 -12.37
N ILE A 216 -1.01 1.62 -11.73
CA ILE A 216 -0.46 0.86 -10.60
C ILE A 216 -1.54 0.81 -9.51
N ARG A 217 -1.90 -0.39 -9.07
CA ARG A 217 -2.93 -0.60 -8.02
C ARG A 217 -2.35 -0.66 -6.62
N SER A 218 -1.17 -1.24 -6.50
CA SER A 218 -0.41 -1.28 -5.26
C SER A 218 1.08 -1.34 -5.53
N MET A 219 1.87 -0.75 -4.66
CA MET A 219 3.31 -0.67 -4.82
C MET A 219 4.02 -0.68 -3.47
N THR A 220 5.30 -1.06 -3.50
CA THR A 220 6.20 -0.91 -2.36
C THR A 220 7.61 -0.59 -2.87
N VAL A 221 8.48 -0.07 -1.99
CA VAL A 221 9.88 0.13 -2.31
C VAL A 221 10.69 -0.97 -1.62
N MET A 222 11.57 -1.63 -2.37
CA MET A 222 12.46 -2.69 -1.90
C MET A 222 13.85 -2.50 -2.46
N THR A 223 14.85 -3.13 -1.84
CA THR A 223 16.18 -3.26 -2.42
C THR A 223 16.22 -4.50 -3.31
N ILE A 224 16.27 -4.30 -4.62
CA ILE A 224 16.34 -5.37 -5.61
C ILE A 224 17.72 -5.34 -6.27
N ALA A 225 18.45 -6.45 -6.17
CA ALA A 225 19.84 -6.55 -6.67
C ALA A 225 20.74 -5.39 -6.23
N GLY A 226 20.58 -4.92 -4.99
CA GLY A 226 21.36 -3.81 -4.40
C GLY A 226 20.84 -2.40 -4.75
N GLU A 227 19.81 -2.26 -5.58
CA GLU A 227 19.24 -0.97 -5.99
C GLU A 227 17.86 -0.74 -5.38
N PRO A 228 17.58 0.45 -4.80
CA PRO A 228 16.23 0.83 -4.41
C PRO A 228 15.31 0.84 -5.63
N SER A 229 14.28 0.02 -5.58
CA SER A 229 13.36 -0.20 -6.71
C SER A 229 11.92 -0.18 -6.26
N LEU A 230 11.06 0.35 -7.12
CA LEU A 230 9.62 0.23 -6.98
C LEU A 230 9.21 -1.15 -7.50
N VAL A 231 8.54 -1.92 -6.65
CA VAL A 231 7.80 -3.12 -7.03
C VAL A 231 6.34 -2.71 -7.14
N ALA A 232 5.74 -2.89 -8.29
CA ALA A 232 4.40 -2.40 -8.58
C ALA A 232 3.53 -3.47 -9.24
N ALA A 233 2.36 -3.70 -8.67
CA ALA A 233 1.30 -4.52 -9.23
C ALA A 233 0.25 -3.62 -9.89
N TYR A 234 -0.04 -3.88 -11.15
CA TYR A 234 -0.98 -3.11 -11.96
C TYR A 234 -2.43 -3.57 -11.77
N THR A 235 -3.33 -2.79 -12.30
CA THR A 235 -4.72 -3.23 -12.46
C THR A 235 -4.74 -4.54 -13.24
N CYS A 236 -5.45 -5.52 -12.73
CA CYS A 236 -5.44 -6.90 -13.14
C CYS A 236 -4.20 -7.66 -12.64
N THR A 237 -3.20 -7.96 -13.45
CA THR A 237 -2.26 -9.03 -13.14
C THR A 237 -0.77 -8.72 -13.33
N PRO A 238 -0.35 -7.73 -14.13
CA PRO A 238 1.07 -7.49 -14.35
C PRO A 238 1.82 -7.00 -13.12
N LEU A 239 3.02 -7.54 -12.92
CA LEU A 239 3.99 -7.13 -11.93
C LEU A 239 5.22 -6.56 -12.62
N VAL A 240 5.69 -5.38 -12.17
CA VAL A 240 6.89 -4.73 -12.69
C VAL A 240 7.85 -4.36 -11.57
N VAL A 241 9.14 -4.22 -11.92
CA VAL A 241 10.19 -3.70 -11.05
C VAL A 241 10.84 -2.52 -11.77
N ILE A 242 10.87 -1.35 -11.14
CA ILE A 242 11.42 -0.12 -11.70
C ILE A 242 12.44 0.46 -10.74
N PRO A 243 13.72 0.58 -11.10
CA PRO A 243 14.71 1.26 -10.27
C PRO A 243 14.29 2.73 -10.02
N LEU A 244 14.36 3.19 -8.78
CA LEU A 244 13.94 4.56 -8.44
C LEU A 244 14.75 5.63 -9.18
N LYS A 245 16.00 5.33 -9.56
CA LYS A 245 16.87 6.24 -10.33
C LYS A 245 16.36 6.53 -11.75
N ASP A 246 15.47 5.67 -12.29
CA ASP A 246 14.92 5.82 -13.64
C ASP A 246 13.69 6.75 -13.64
N LEU A 247 13.14 7.05 -12.49
CA LEU A 247 12.01 7.98 -12.32
C LEU A 247 12.50 9.41 -12.45
N LYS A 248 12.19 10.06 -13.58
CA LYS A 248 12.59 11.44 -13.89
C LYS A 248 11.40 12.23 -14.41
N ASP A 249 11.42 13.54 -14.16
CA ASP A 249 10.38 14.41 -14.66
C ASP A 249 10.30 14.39 -16.20
N GLY A 250 9.09 14.19 -16.71
CA GLY A 250 8.82 14.12 -18.13
C GLY A 250 9.26 12.83 -18.83
N ALA A 251 9.88 11.87 -18.12
CA ALA A 251 10.28 10.60 -18.69
C ALA A 251 9.07 9.72 -19.02
N HIS A 252 9.26 8.83 -19.99
CA HIS A 252 8.38 7.73 -20.31
C HIS A 252 9.16 6.41 -20.15
N ILE A 253 8.61 5.47 -19.38
CA ILE A 253 9.24 4.17 -19.10
C ILE A 253 8.38 3.08 -19.74
N ALA A 254 8.97 2.31 -20.65
CA ALA A 254 8.47 1.01 -21.06
C ALA A 254 8.91 0.00 -19.98
N ALA A 255 8.06 -0.22 -18.98
CA ALA A 255 8.40 -1.07 -17.84
C ALA A 255 8.38 -2.53 -18.23
N LYS A 256 9.42 -3.25 -17.80
CA LYS A 256 9.51 -4.68 -18.00
C LYS A 256 8.51 -5.41 -17.10
N THR A 257 7.61 -6.18 -17.70
CA THR A 257 6.73 -7.09 -16.96
C THR A 257 7.54 -8.29 -16.49
N VAL A 258 7.79 -8.34 -15.18
CA VAL A 258 8.60 -9.40 -14.57
C VAL A 258 7.75 -10.60 -14.13
N GLY A 259 6.46 -10.40 -13.94
CA GLY A 259 5.54 -11.44 -13.51
C GLY A 259 4.11 -11.19 -13.97
N GLU A 260 3.40 -12.27 -14.19
CA GLU A 260 1.97 -12.34 -14.44
C GLU A 260 1.31 -13.08 -13.29
N LEU A 261 0.47 -12.38 -12.50
CA LEU A 261 -0.11 -12.90 -11.27
C LEU A 261 -1.30 -13.87 -11.51
N GLY A 262 -1.72 -14.00 -12.75
CA GLY A 262 -2.77 -14.91 -13.17
C GLY A 262 -4.17 -14.32 -13.12
N TRP A 263 -5.04 -14.87 -13.97
CA TRP A 263 -6.40 -14.42 -14.15
C TRP A 263 -7.20 -14.39 -12.85
N GLY A 264 -7.99 -13.35 -12.68
CA GLY A 264 -8.76 -13.11 -11.45
C GLY A 264 -7.96 -12.45 -10.33
N SER A 265 -6.69 -12.13 -10.54
CA SER A 265 -5.94 -11.32 -9.58
C SER A 265 -6.50 -9.90 -9.51
N ALA A 266 -6.65 -9.39 -8.29
CA ALA A 266 -7.07 -8.01 -8.02
C ALA A 266 -6.23 -7.47 -6.86
N PRO A 267 -5.00 -6.99 -7.14
CA PRO A 267 -4.07 -6.55 -6.12
C PRO A 267 -4.62 -5.32 -5.40
N ASN A 268 -4.68 -5.38 -4.08
CA ASN A 268 -5.23 -4.32 -3.24
C ASN A 268 -4.21 -3.69 -2.30
N GLY A 269 -3.15 -4.40 -1.96
CA GLY A 269 -2.08 -3.90 -1.10
C GLY A 269 -0.81 -4.69 -1.30
N LEU A 270 0.31 -3.99 -1.23
CA LEU A 270 1.65 -4.55 -1.35
C LEU A 270 2.52 -3.95 -0.26
N VAL A 271 3.04 -4.77 0.63
CA VAL A 271 3.88 -4.33 1.74
C VAL A 271 5.20 -5.10 1.73
N SER A 272 6.32 -4.39 1.90
CA SER A 272 7.63 -5.03 2.06
C SER A 272 8.01 -5.16 3.54
N PHE A 273 8.72 -6.22 3.86
CA PHE A 273 9.26 -6.47 5.20
C PHE A 273 10.51 -7.35 5.14
N LYS A 274 11.27 -7.34 6.22
CA LYS A 274 12.44 -8.21 6.39
C LYS A 274 12.14 -9.30 7.41
N GLN A 275 12.56 -10.53 7.11
CA GLN A 275 12.42 -11.67 7.98
C GLN A 275 13.61 -12.61 7.74
N GLY A 276 14.26 -13.09 8.81
CA GLY A 276 15.37 -14.03 8.70
C GLY A 276 16.52 -13.59 7.80
N GLY A 277 16.79 -12.27 7.70
CA GLY A 277 17.83 -11.71 6.82
C GLY A 277 17.44 -11.52 5.36
N ALA A 278 16.30 -12.02 4.92
CA ALA A 278 15.75 -11.82 3.58
C ALA A 278 14.69 -10.70 3.56
N GLU A 279 14.50 -10.09 2.40
CA GLU A 279 13.46 -9.09 2.16
C GLU A 279 12.35 -9.69 1.30
N TYR A 280 11.11 -9.45 1.72
CA TYR A 280 9.90 -9.98 1.12
C TYR A 280 8.93 -8.85 0.80
N ALA A 281 8.07 -9.09 -0.19
CA ALA A 281 6.86 -8.32 -0.43
C ALA A 281 5.64 -9.24 -0.34
N LEU A 282 4.64 -8.87 0.47
CA LEU A 282 3.36 -9.55 0.50
C LEU A 282 2.35 -8.75 -0.33
N LEU A 283 1.84 -9.38 -1.37
CA LEU A 283 0.77 -8.86 -2.21
C LEU A 283 -0.56 -9.47 -1.76
N VAL A 284 -1.46 -8.63 -1.24
CA VAL A 284 -2.80 -9.09 -0.88
C VAL A 284 -3.80 -8.85 -2.01
N ASN A 285 -4.76 -9.73 -2.09
CA ASN A 285 -5.70 -9.86 -3.18
C ASN A 285 -7.13 -9.93 -2.66
N SER A 286 -8.11 -9.34 -3.37
CA SER A 286 -9.52 -9.43 -2.98
C SER A 286 -10.18 -10.73 -3.40
N SER A 287 -9.71 -11.32 -4.48
CA SER A 287 -10.37 -12.47 -5.14
C SER A 287 -9.55 -13.75 -5.10
N ARG A 288 -8.36 -13.70 -4.55
CA ARG A 288 -7.41 -14.83 -4.48
C ARG A 288 -6.63 -14.82 -3.17
N SER A 289 -5.86 -15.88 -2.95
CA SER A 289 -4.82 -15.93 -1.92
C SER A 289 -3.79 -14.82 -2.12
N ALA A 290 -3.13 -14.42 -1.05
CA ALA A 290 -2.00 -13.50 -1.13
C ALA A 290 -0.78 -14.19 -1.75
N ASP A 291 0.11 -13.40 -2.33
CA ASP A 291 1.38 -13.86 -2.91
C ASP A 291 2.55 -13.25 -2.13
N LEU A 292 3.42 -14.10 -1.60
CA LEU A 292 4.67 -13.69 -0.97
C LEU A 292 5.80 -13.75 -2.02
N LEU A 293 6.40 -12.61 -2.29
CA LEU A 293 7.47 -12.43 -3.27
C LEU A 293 8.79 -12.19 -2.53
N THR A 294 9.86 -12.85 -2.95
CA THR A 294 11.20 -12.61 -2.39
C THR A 294 11.96 -11.57 -3.23
N ALA A 295 12.83 -10.78 -2.59
CA ALA A 295 13.69 -9.84 -3.30
C ALA A 295 14.57 -10.54 -4.35
N ASP A 296 15.04 -11.75 -4.06
CA ASP A 296 15.86 -12.55 -4.99
C ASP A 296 15.05 -12.97 -6.23
N ALA A 297 13.81 -13.45 -6.06
CA ALA A 297 12.96 -13.82 -7.19
C ALA A 297 12.60 -12.59 -8.05
N LEU A 298 12.33 -11.45 -7.41
CA LEU A 298 12.10 -10.18 -8.11
C LEU A 298 13.35 -9.72 -8.85
N GLY A 299 14.55 -9.86 -8.25
CA GLY A 299 15.83 -9.53 -8.87
C GLY A 299 16.13 -10.42 -10.08
N ALA A 300 15.89 -11.73 -9.96
CA ALA A 300 16.03 -12.66 -11.09
C ALA A 300 15.06 -12.32 -12.24
N GLY A 301 13.80 -11.98 -11.92
CA GLY A 301 12.82 -11.52 -12.90
C GLY A 301 13.22 -10.21 -13.58
N ALA A 302 13.76 -9.25 -12.81
CA ALA A 302 14.25 -7.98 -13.35
C ALA A 302 15.46 -8.15 -14.26
N ALA A 303 16.35 -9.12 -13.99
CA ALA A 303 17.50 -9.45 -14.83
C ALA A 303 17.11 -10.22 -16.11
N ALA A 304 16.01 -10.96 -16.09
CA ALA A 304 15.51 -11.71 -17.24
C ALA A 304 14.96 -10.77 -18.35
N PRO A 305 14.75 -11.25 -19.58
CA PRO A 305 14.19 -10.44 -20.67
C PRO A 305 12.83 -9.81 -20.37
N GLY A 306 12.04 -10.38 -19.45
CA GLY A 306 10.67 -10.01 -19.17
C GLY A 306 9.66 -10.81 -19.98
N LEU A 307 8.38 -10.60 -19.69
CA LEU A 307 7.29 -11.24 -20.41
C LEU A 307 6.89 -10.35 -21.60
N ASP A 308 7.01 -10.88 -22.81
CA ASP A 308 6.75 -10.19 -24.08
C ASP A 308 5.82 -10.98 -25.02
N LYS A 309 5.28 -12.10 -24.54
CA LYS A 309 4.42 -13.00 -25.31
C LYS A 309 3.11 -13.26 -24.57
N PRO A 310 2.02 -13.53 -25.33
CA PRO A 310 0.74 -13.83 -24.74
C PRO A 310 0.77 -15.09 -23.89
N ILE A 311 -0.03 -15.10 -22.83
CA ILE A 311 -0.24 -16.24 -21.96
C ILE A 311 -1.67 -16.73 -22.16
N GLU A 312 -1.85 -18.03 -22.38
CA GLU A 312 -3.17 -18.64 -22.45
C GLU A 312 -3.87 -18.61 -21.11
N VAL A 313 -5.09 -18.10 -21.11
CA VAL A 313 -5.96 -17.98 -19.94
C VAL A 313 -7.00 -19.10 -19.97
N PRO A 314 -7.29 -19.78 -18.86
CA PRO A 314 -6.74 -19.69 -17.50
C PRO A 314 -5.61 -20.70 -17.22
N LEU A 315 -5.08 -21.39 -18.22
CA LEU A 315 -4.24 -22.59 -18.08
C LEU A 315 -2.86 -22.31 -17.47
N LYS A 316 -2.37 -21.08 -17.59
CA LYS A 316 -1.10 -20.64 -17.00
C LYS A 316 -1.34 -19.42 -16.12
N PRO A 317 -1.83 -19.60 -14.88
CA PRO A 317 -2.15 -18.50 -14.01
C PRO A 317 -0.94 -17.69 -13.53
N TYR A 318 0.28 -18.25 -13.66
CA TYR A 318 1.51 -17.57 -13.28
C TYR A 318 2.58 -17.74 -14.36
N SER A 319 3.24 -16.64 -14.67
CA SER A 319 4.45 -16.61 -15.49
C SER A 319 5.43 -15.60 -14.96
N GLY A 320 6.72 -15.79 -15.26
CA GLY A 320 7.80 -14.96 -14.72
C GLY A 320 8.07 -15.22 -13.24
N VAL A 321 8.13 -14.17 -12.44
CA VAL A 321 8.37 -14.26 -11.01
C VAL A 321 7.25 -15.04 -10.33
N LYS A 322 7.63 -16.08 -9.60
CA LYS A 322 6.69 -16.89 -8.82
C LYS A 322 6.68 -16.42 -7.38
N GLY A 323 5.49 -16.17 -6.87
CA GLY A 323 5.23 -15.97 -5.46
C GLY A 323 4.98 -17.30 -4.74
N ILE A 324 5.16 -17.27 -3.43
CA ILE A 324 4.67 -18.31 -2.53
C ILE A 324 3.23 -17.96 -2.20
N MET A 325 2.30 -18.84 -2.48
CA MET A 325 0.89 -18.63 -2.19
C MET A 325 0.66 -18.70 -0.68
N VAL A 326 0.12 -17.62 -0.11
CA VAL A 326 -0.21 -17.52 1.31
C VAL A 326 -1.72 -17.62 1.47
N PRO A 327 -2.24 -18.49 2.36
CA PRO A 327 -3.67 -18.70 2.56
C PRO A 327 -4.32 -17.51 3.28
N MET A 328 -4.38 -16.38 2.60
CA MET A 328 -5.05 -15.16 3.05
C MET A 328 -5.98 -14.68 1.96
N SER A 329 -7.27 -14.74 2.20
CA SER A 329 -8.31 -14.23 1.31
C SER A 329 -8.97 -12.98 1.87
N ALA A 330 -9.70 -12.26 1.02
CA ALA A 330 -10.52 -11.11 1.37
C ALA A 330 -9.76 -9.97 2.10
N ALA A 331 -8.43 -9.93 2.01
CA ALA A 331 -7.64 -8.83 2.53
C ALA A 331 -7.77 -7.62 1.60
N MET A 332 -8.25 -6.51 2.15
CA MET A 332 -8.41 -5.27 1.42
C MET A 332 -7.14 -4.43 1.44
N ARG A 333 -6.45 -4.42 2.60
CA ARG A 333 -5.21 -3.67 2.80
C ARG A 333 -4.34 -4.40 3.82
N VAL A 334 -3.06 -4.16 3.72
CA VAL A 334 -2.05 -4.67 4.65
C VAL A 334 -0.99 -3.62 4.88
N ASP A 335 -0.48 -3.54 6.11
CA ASP A 335 0.66 -2.69 6.45
C ASP A 335 1.53 -3.34 7.53
N ASN A 336 2.75 -2.84 7.72
CA ASN A 336 3.62 -3.27 8.81
C ASN A 336 3.08 -2.75 10.14
N LEU A 337 2.83 -3.63 11.10
CA LEU A 337 2.46 -3.22 12.45
C LEU A 337 3.70 -2.92 13.29
N ASN A 338 4.65 -3.85 13.28
CA ASN A 338 5.93 -3.77 13.97
C ASN A 338 6.95 -4.73 13.31
N PRO A 339 8.16 -4.91 13.83
CA PRO A 339 9.15 -5.83 13.24
C PRO A 339 8.65 -7.25 13.03
N GLU A 340 7.75 -7.75 13.89
CA GLU A 340 7.29 -9.14 13.88
C GLU A 340 5.91 -9.34 13.24
N LEU A 341 5.08 -8.28 13.23
CA LEU A 341 3.68 -8.38 12.86
C LEU A 341 3.35 -7.52 11.63
N LEU A 342 2.48 -8.04 10.79
CA LEU A 342 1.68 -7.31 9.82
C LEU A 342 0.28 -7.04 10.40
N LEU A 343 -0.39 -6.01 9.92
CA LEU A 343 -1.79 -5.71 10.19
C LEU A 343 -2.58 -5.75 8.90
N ALA A 344 -3.65 -6.52 8.88
CA ALA A 344 -4.56 -6.60 7.74
C ALA A 344 -5.94 -6.04 8.08
N LEU A 345 -6.44 -5.19 7.18
CA LEU A 345 -7.85 -4.84 7.07
C LEU A 345 -8.48 -5.84 6.11
N ARG A 346 -9.37 -6.69 6.60
CA ARG A 346 -9.99 -7.75 5.81
C ARG A 346 -11.50 -7.82 6.05
N ARG A 347 -12.20 -8.46 5.13
CA ARG A 347 -13.60 -8.82 5.31
C ARG A 347 -13.68 -10.27 5.76
N ASP A 348 -14.49 -10.56 6.73
CA ASP A 348 -14.83 -11.92 7.08
C ASP A 348 -15.82 -12.50 6.07
N ASP A 349 -15.48 -13.66 5.48
CA ASP A 349 -16.27 -14.25 4.40
C ASP A 349 -17.64 -14.75 4.88
N ALA A 350 -17.72 -15.19 6.15
CA ALA A 350 -18.97 -15.73 6.72
C ALA A 350 -19.95 -14.63 7.16
N SER A 351 -19.43 -13.60 7.86
CA SER A 351 -20.27 -12.52 8.41
C SER A 351 -20.34 -11.28 7.54
N GLY A 352 -19.38 -11.09 6.62
CA GLY A 352 -19.19 -9.88 5.85
C GLY A 352 -18.63 -8.70 6.66
N GLN A 353 -18.30 -8.91 7.93
CA GLN A 353 -17.80 -7.87 8.82
C GLN A 353 -16.36 -7.48 8.51
N MET A 354 -16.05 -6.21 8.71
CA MET A 354 -14.68 -5.71 8.58
C MET A 354 -13.88 -5.99 9.85
N GLN A 355 -12.70 -6.54 9.68
CA GLN A 355 -11.79 -6.96 10.74
C GLN A 355 -10.46 -6.24 10.63
N LEU A 356 -9.82 -5.98 11.79
CA LEU A 356 -8.40 -5.66 11.88
C LEU A 356 -7.71 -6.79 12.64
N VAL A 357 -6.85 -7.52 11.95
CA VAL A 357 -6.15 -8.68 12.51
C VAL A 357 -4.66 -8.59 12.23
N SER A 358 -3.84 -8.82 13.25
CA SER A 358 -2.40 -8.94 13.09
C SER A 358 -2.03 -10.37 12.74
N MET A 359 -0.91 -10.50 12.04
CA MET A 359 -0.37 -11.79 11.63
C MET A 359 1.15 -11.76 11.76
N LEU A 360 1.71 -12.85 12.25
CA LEU A 360 3.17 -13.01 12.32
C LEU A 360 3.77 -13.02 10.91
N LYS A 361 4.80 -12.24 10.67
CA LYS A 361 5.53 -12.24 9.41
C LYS A 361 6.08 -13.62 9.08
N GLY A 362 6.64 -14.32 10.06
CA GLY A 362 7.08 -15.71 9.92
C GLY A 362 5.98 -16.69 9.54
N ALA A 363 4.73 -16.45 9.98
CA ALA A 363 3.60 -17.31 9.63
C ALA A 363 3.23 -17.27 8.14
N TYR A 364 3.58 -16.20 7.43
CA TYR A 364 3.38 -16.15 5.97
C TYR A 364 4.32 -17.03 5.18
N LEU A 365 5.42 -17.48 5.80
CA LEU A 365 6.32 -18.44 5.19
C LEU A 365 5.81 -19.87 5.31
N ARG A 366 4.73 -20.09 6.09
CA ARG A 366 4.09 -21.38 6.29
C ARG A 366 3.04 -21.63 5.23
N LEU A 367 3.15 -22.74 4.54
CA LEU A 367 2.14 -23.17 3.57
C LEU A 367 0.92 -23.82 4.23
N SER A 368 1.05 -24.28 5.48
CA SER A 368 -0.02 -24.94 6.23
C SER A 368 0.17 -24.76 7.74
N ASP A 369 -0.89 -24.37 8.44
CA ASP A 369 -0.97 -24.39 9.90
C ASP A 369 -1.63 -25.68 10.42
N PHE A 370 -1.96 -26.62 9.53
CA PHE A 370 -2.61 -27.86 9.90
C PHE A 370 -1.60 -28.90 10.34
N VAL A 371 -1.94 -29.63 11.40
CA VAL A 371 -1.28 -30.86 11.77
C VAL A 371 -1.68 -31.92 10.75
N ASN A 372 -0.71 -32.54 10.14
CA ASN A 372 -0.92 -33.66 9.24
C ASN A 372 -0.64 -34.98 9.95
N GLU A 373 -1.09 -36.06 9.40
CA GLU A 373 -0.80 -37.41 9.92
C GLU A 373 0.71 -37.71 9.97
N TYR A 374 1.51 -37.08 9.15
CA TYR A 374 2.99 -37.20 9.15
C TYR A 374 3.65 -36.55 10.37
N ASP A 375 2.94 -35.69 11.09
CA ASP A 375 3.46 -34.97 12.26
C ASP A 375 3.36 -35.83 13.54
N PHE A 376 2.61 -36.94 13.48
CA PHE A 376 2.51 -37.86 14.59
C PHE A 376 3.72 -38.79 14.69
N ALA A 377 4.22 -39.01 15.90
CA ALA A 377 5.44 -39.75 16.14
C ALA A 377 5.37 -41.24 15.71
N ASP A 378 4.18 -41.80 15.62
CA ASP A 378 3.91 -43.18 15.20
C ASP A 378 3.56 -43.31 13.71
N TYR A 379 3.54 -42.22 12.94
CA TYR A 379 3.29 -42.32 11.51
C TYR A 379 4.36 -43.14 10.82
N ARG A 380 3.93 -44.04 9.95
CA ARG A 380 4.81 -44.92 9.19
C ARG A 380 4.87 -44.48 7.74
N TYR A 381 6.03 -43.96 7.36
CA TYR A 381 6.27 -43.53 6.00
C TYR A 381 6.30 -44.72 5.04
N PRO A 382 5.59 -44.64 3.90
CA PRO A 382 5.45 -45.79 2.97
C PRO A 382 6.78 -46.32 2.44
N ASP A 383 7.70 -45.44 2.09
CA ASP A 383 9.00 -45.77 1.51
C ASP A 383 10.16 -45.51 2.47
N GLY A 384 9.94 -45.68 3.74
CA GLY A 384 10.94 -45.45 4.78
C GLY A 384 11.36 -43.97 4.85
N ASP A 385 12.65 -43.74 4.95
CA ASP A 385 13.16 -42.39 5.26
C ASP A 385 13.04 -41.38 4.12
N LYS A 386 12.78 -41.82 2.88
CA LYS A 386 12.63 -40.92 1.74
C LYS A 386 11.50 -39.91 1.93
N PHE A 387 10.33 -40.38 2.36
CA PHE A 387 9.20 -39.51 2.61
C PHE A 387 9.42 -38.62 3.83
N ARG A 388 10.10 -39.11 4.85
CA ARG A 388 10.45 -38.36 6.03
C ARG A 388 11.37 -37.18 5.67
N ASP A 389 12.40 -37.41 4.89
CA ASP A 389 13.33 -36.37 4.47
C ASP A 389 12.65 -35.33 3.58
N PHE A 390 11.77 -35.77 2.68
CA PHE A 390 10.96 -34.88 1.88
C PHE A 390 10.03 -34.02 2.75
N HIS A 391 9.37 -34.62 3.73
CA HIS A 391 8.47 -33.92 4.64
C HIS A 391 9.23 -32.89 5.50
N LYS A 392 10.39 -33.24 6.03
CA LYS A 392 11.26 -32.31 6.75
C LYS A 392 11.69 -31.13 5.88
N ALA A 393 12.12 -31.41 4.64
CA ALA A 393 12.49 -30.35 3.70
C ALA A 393 11.31 -29.42 3.38
N SER A 394 10.10 -29.95 3.20
CA SER A 394 8.90 -29.18 2.99
C SER A 394 8.58 -28.29 4.19
N ARG A 395 8.66 -28.83 5.41
CA ARG A 395 8.45 -28.07 6.64
C ARG A 395 9.45 -26.94 6.82
N ALA A 396 10.71 -27.15 6.49
CA ALA A 396 11.73 -26.09 6.51
C ALA A 396 11.41 -24.98 5.52
N LEU A 397 10.93 -25.32 4.31
CA LEU A 397 10.49 -24.35 3.31
C LEU A 397 9.23 -23.60 3.74
N GLU A 398 8.36 -24.22 4.51
CA GLU A 398 7.17 -23.62 5.08
C GLU A 398 7.46 -22.65 6.24
N GLY A 399 8.71 -22.51 6.68
CA GLY A 399 9.11 -21.63 7.77
C GLY A 399 9.01 -22.25 9.16
N TYR A 400 9.07 -23.58 9.25
CA TYR A 400 9.13 -24.34 10.51
C TYR A 400 10.46 -25.11 10.64
N PRO A 401 11.61 -24.44 10.63
CA PRO A 401 12.91 -25.12 10.66
C PRO A 401 13.09 -25.99 11.94
N GLU A 402 12.43 -25.61 13.04
CA GLU A 402 12.44 -26.37 14.29
C GLU A 402 11.73 -27.71 14.17
N LEU A 403 10.77 -27.85 13.26
CA LEU A 403 10.06 -29.10 12.99
C LEU A 403 10.79 -29.99 11.98
N ALA A 404 11.80 -29.46 11.30
CA ALA A 404 12.59 -30.18 10.33
C ALA A 404 13.85 -30.86 10.95
N ARG A 405 14.06 -30.74 12.27
CA ARG A 405 15.21 -31.28 13.01
C ARG A 405 15.05 -32.74 13.35
#